data_3b6ed3ab6b7c4fcf9e7d5f12b7e597e9
#
_entry.id   3b6ed3ab6b7c4fcf9e7d5f12b7e597e9
#
_cell.length_a   1.000
_cell.length_b   1.000
_cell.length_c   1.000
_cell.angle_alpha   90.00
_cell.angle_beta   90.00
_cell.angle_gamma   90.00
#
_symmetry.space_group_name_H-M   'P 1'
#
loop_
_entity.id
_entity.type
_entity.pdbx_description
1 polymer ?
#
loop_
_entity_poly.entity_id
_entity_poly.type
_entity_poly.pdbx_seq_one_letter_code
_entity_poly.pdbx_strand_id
1 'polypeptide(L)'
;MVIVTYNIHKGRGIDGRVAIKRIADVLATLDADIVALQEIFSTCDSRDGQIETLASVMDMHAAFGCTRHHRGRPYGNAILSRWPILESRDMDISWAHREKRGCIRADLKTPRGILHVYNIHMGTSYFERRHQVRNFLSSKQLHEGIAGPRVLVGDFNEWIRGLTTRMLSERFESLNMQLHIRRRRTYPGFLPLLHLDHIYFEKPLYIERAELIRTRLARIASDHLPLLAAFGWE
;
A
#
# COMPACT_ATOMS: atom_id res chain seq x y z
N MET A 1 -2.68 15.72 -5.26
CA MET A 1 -2.97 14.63 -4.28
C MET A 1 -1.75 13.76 -4.11
N VAL A 2 -1.32 13.52 -2.88
CA VAL A 2 -0.10 12.74 -2.58
C VAL A 2 -0.48 11.39 -1.95
N ILE A 3 -0.06 10.30 -2.58
CA ILE A 3 -0.26 8.92 -2.10
C ILE A 3 1.08 8.29 -1.78
N VAL A 4 1.17 7.65 -0.61
CA VAL A 4 2.35 6.88 -0.17
C VAL A 4 1.98 5.43 0.01
N THR A 5 2.78 4.50 -0.51
CA THR A 5 2.73 3.08 -0.14
C THR A 5 3.99 2.68 0.62
N TYR A 6 3.83 1.93 1.70
CA TYR A 6 4.94 1.56 2.57
C TYR A 6 4.68 0.24 3.31
N ASN A 7 5.43 -0.80 3.00
CA ASN A 7 5.49 -1.99 3.82
C ASN A 7 6.33 -1.67 5.07
N ILE A 8 5.70 -1.66 6.25
CA ILE A 8 6.33 -1.23 7.51
C ILE A 8 6.92 -2.38 8.32
N HIS A 9 6.87 -3.62 7.80
CA HIS A 9 7.44 -4.81 8.45
C HIS A 9 7.10 -4.88 9.96
N LYS A 10 5.82 -4.71 10.30
CA LYS A 10 5.33 -4.74 11.71
C LYS A 10 5.91 -3.63 12.61
N GLY A 11 6.39 -2.54 12.00
CA GLY A 11 7.13 -1.48 12.68
C GLY A 11 8.55 -1.88 13.10
N ARG A 12 9.06 -3.01 12.56
CA ARG A 12 10.38 -3.55 12.87
C ARG A 12 11.42 -3.01 11.91
N GLY A 13 12.38 -2.27 12.46
CA GLY A 13 13.51 -1.76 11.70
C GLY A 13 14.54 -2.83 11.37
N ILE A 14 15.49 -2.47 10.49
CA ILE A 14 16.63 -3.33 10.12
C ILE A 14 17.55 -3.67 11.31
N ASP A 15 17.50 -2.87 12.36
CA ASP A 15 18.19 -3.11 13.65
C ASP A 15 17.45 -4.12 14.55
N GLY A 16 16.36 -4.71 14.05
CA GLY A 16 15.53 -5.69 14.77
C GLY A 16 14.59 -5.09 15.82
N ARG A 17 14.63 -3.77 16.08
CA ARG A 17 13.80 -3.11 17.09
C ARG A 17 12.44 -2.75 16.51
N VAL A 18 11.38 -3.02 17.26
CA VAL A 18 10.02 -2.58 16.93
C VAL A 18 9.80 -1.18 17.49
N ALA A 19 9.56 -0.21 16.60
CA ALA A 19 9.38 1.19 16.97
C ALA A 19 8.48 1.92 15.98
N ILE A 20 7.17 1.85 16.20
CA ILE A 20 6.16 2.49 15.30
C ILE A 20 6.38 4.01 15.18
N LYS A 21 6.93 4.64 16.20
CA LYS A 21 7.30 6.07 16.17
C LYS A 21 8.24 6.39 15.00
N ARG A 22 9.19 5.51 14.65
CA ARG A 22 10.07 5.74 13.50
C ARG A 22 9.30 5.80 12.20
N ILE A 23 8.29 4.94 12.05
CA ILE A 23 7.40 4.96 10.89
C ILE A 23 6.60 6.27 10.86
N ALA A 24 6.03 6.69 12.02
CA ALA A 24 5.33 7.96 12.14
C ALA A 24 6.24 9.15 11.77
N ASP A 25 7.47 9.19 12.30
CA ASP A 25 8.44 10.26 12.01
C ASP A 25 8.83 10.32 10.52
N VAL A 26 8.91 9.16 9.82
CA VAL A 26 9.12 9.11 8.36
C VAL A 26 7.90 9.68 7.63
N LEU A 27 6.71 9.19 7.95
CA LEU A 27 5.48 9.57 7.25
C LEU A 27 5.12 11.04 7.46
N ALA A 28 5.34 11.59 8.65
CA ALA A 28 5.07 12.99 8.97
C ALA A 28 5.86 13.99 8.09
N THR A 29 6.99 13.56 7.51
CA THR A 29 7.78 14.42 6.60
C THR A 29 7.27 14.45 5.17
N LEU A 30 6.25 13.63 4.82
CA LEU A 30 5.87 13.40 3.43
C LEU A 30 4.66 14.21 2.98
N ASP A 31 3.95 14.87 3.92
CA ASP A 31 2.69 15.59 3.66
C ASP A 31 1.73 14.79 2.75
N ALA A 32 1.55 13.51 3.11
CA ALA A 32 0.72 12.60 2.33
C ALA A 32 -0.77 12.86 2.60
N ASP A 33 -1.58 12.79 1.55
CA ASP A 33 -3.04 12.79 1.66
C ASP A 33 -3.60 11.40 1.95
N ILE A 34 -2.91 10.37 1.43
CA ILE A 34 -3.27 8.96 1.59
C ILE A 34 -2.02 8.15 1.86
N VAL A 35 -2.08 7.25 2.86
CA VAL A 35 -1.00 6.32 3.19
C VAL A 35 -1.52 4.89 3.19
N ALA A 36 -0.97 4.07 2.32
CA ALA A 36 -1.27 2.64 2.22
C ALA A 36 -0.14 1.84 2.88
N LEU A 37 -0.46 1.15 3.98
CA LEU A 37 0.49 0.41 4.79
C LEU A 37 0.29 -1.08 4.64
N GLN A 38 1.38 -1.83 4.52
CA GLN A 38 1.37 -3.28 4.54
C GLN A 38 2.13 -3.77 5.79
N GLU A 39 1.81 -4.99 6.21
CA GLU A 39 2.39 -5.62 7.39
C GLU A 39 2.18 -4.83 8.69
N ILE A 40 0.96 -4.38 8.94
CA ILE A 40 0.62 -3.61 10.14
C ILE A 40 -0.23 -4.43 11.12
N PHE A 41 -0.06 -4.17 12.42
CA PHE A 41 -0.94 -4.67 13.46
C PHE A 41 -2.01 -3.65 13.82
N SER A 42 -3.22 -4.15 14.07
CA SER A 42 -4.29 -3.41 14.76
C SER A 42 -4.57 -4.03 16.13
N THR A 43 -5.15 -3.23 17.01
CA THR A 43 -5.76 -3.72 18.24
C THR A 43 -7.22 -3.28 18.20
N CYS A 44 -8.13 -4.21 18.01
CA CYS A 44 -9.56 -3.91 17.89
C CYS A 44 -10.13 -3.14 19.10
N ASP A 45 -9.43 -3.13 20.23
CA ASP A 45 -9.97 -2.67 21.52
C ASP A 45 -9.11 -1.66 22.28
N SER A 46 -7.96 -1.21 21.75
CA SER A 46 -7.10 -0.24 22.46
C SER A 46 -6.47 0.80 21.53
N ARG A 47 -6.25 2.00 22.07
CA ARG A 47 -5.55 3.08 21.36
C ARG A 47 -4.06 2.80 21.13
N ASP A 48 -3.55 1.65 21.59
CA ASP A 48 -2.12 1.28 21.55
C ASP A 48 -1.75 0.44 20.34
N GLY A 49 -2.65 0.28 19.35
CA GLY A 49 -2.36 -0.37 18.08
C GLY A 49 -1.46 0.47 17.19
N GLN A 50 -0.77 -0.20 16.26
CA GLN A 50 0.11 0.50 15.33
C GLN A 50 -0.67 1.44 14.40
N ILE A 51 -1.83 0.99 13.91
CA ILE A 51 -2.67 1.80 13.02
C ILE A 51 -3.28 2.99 13.75
N GLU A 52 -3.76 2.77 14.97
CA GLU A 52 -4.38 3.78 15.83
C GLU A 52 -3.34 4.87 16.18
N THR A 53 -2.12 4.46 16.52
CA THR A 53 -0.99 5.38 16.76
C THR A 53 -0.69 6.22 15.51
N LEU A 54 -0.56 5.59 14.34
CA LEU A 54 -0.23 6.31 13.10
C LEU A 54 -1.37 7.25 12.67
N ALA A 55 -2.62 6.80 12.75
CA ALA A 55 -3.79 7.60 12.42
C ALA A 55 -3.88 8.86 13.32
N SER A 56 -3.65 8.68 14.63
CA SER A 56 -3.66 9.78 15.59
C SER A 56 -2.52 10.79 15.36
N VAL A 57 -1.29 10.30 15.12
CA VAL A 57 -0.12 11.18 14.89
C VAL A 57 -0.26 11.98 13.60
N MET A 58 -0.89 11.39 12.58
CA MET A 58 -1.04 12.02 11.27
C MET A 58 -2.36 12.79 11.12
N ASP A 59 -3.24 12.74 12.12
CA ASP A 59 -4.61 13.29 12.06
C ASP A 59 -5.38 12.80 10.83
N MET A 60 -5.42 11.46 10.65
CA MET A 60 -6.03 10.80 9.50
C MET A 60 -7.11 9.81 9.91
N HIS A 61 -8.12 9.67 9.05
CA HIS A 61 -9.05 8.55 9.08
C HIS A 61 -8.32 7.26 8.75
N ALA A 62 -8.75 6.12 9.33
CA ALA A 62 -8.11 4.83 9.11
C ALA A 62 -9.12 3.74 8.71
N ALA A 63 -8.73 2.90 7.77
CA ALA A 63 -9.38 1.62 7.47
C ALA A 63 -8.34 0.50 7.60
N PHE A 64 -8.77 -0.64 8.16
CA PHE A 64 -7.92 -1.80 8.37
C PHE A 64 -8.53 -3.07 7.79
N GLY A 65 -7.77 -3.77 6.95
CA GLY A 65 -8.08 -5.08 6.39
C GLY A 65 -7.32 -6.18 7.10
N CYS A 66 -8.02 -6.97 7.91
CA CYS A 66 -7.41 -8.08 8.62
C CYS A 66 -7.18 -9.28 7.69
N THR A 67 -5.92 -9.56 7.40
CA THR A 67 -5.54 -10.71 6.57
C THR A 67 -5.47 -12.01 7.39
N ARG A 68 -4.96 -11.92 8.62
CA ARG A 68 -4.80 -13.05 9.55
C ARG A 68 -4.56 -12.55 10.97
N HIS A 69 -4.56 -13.50 11.92
CA HIS A 69 -4.02 -13.25 13.26
C HIS A 69 -2.58 -13.74 13.33
N HIS A 70 -1.68 -12.87 13.77
CA HIS A 70 -0.28 -13.21 14.00
C HIS A 70 0.02 -13.07 15.50
N ARG A 71 0.33 -14.20 16.16
CA ARG A 71 0.53 -14.26 17.62
C ARG A 71 -0.65 -13.66 18.40
N GLY A 72 -1.88 -13.99 17.97
CA GLY A 72 -3.13 -13.53 18.61
C GLY A 72 -3.55 -12.09 18.28
N ARG A 73 -2.76 -11.34 17.48
CA ARG A 73 -3.08 -9.95 17.10
C ARG A 73 -3.54 -9.87 15.65
N PRO A 74 -4.57 -9.07 15.34
CA PRO A 74 -4.97 -8.78 13.96
C PRO A 74 -3.80 -8.17 13.17
N TYR A 75 -3.53 -8.72 12.00
CA TYR A 75 -2.43 -8.35 11.12
C TYR A 75 -2.92 -8.27 9.68
N GLY A 76 -2.51 -7.24 8.97
CA GLY A 76 -2.95 -7.03 7.60
C GLY A 76 -2.43 -5.77 6.96
N ASN A 77 -3.32 -5.13 6.18
CA ASN A 77 -3.07 -3.91 5.44
C ASN A 77 -3.96 -2.78 5.97
N ALA A 78 -3.48 -1.54 5.89
CA ALA A 78 -4.26 -0.37 6.30
C ALA A 78 -4.20 0.75 5.26
N ILE A 79 -5.24 1.56 5.23
CA ILE A 79 -5.28 2.81 4.48
C ILE A 79 -5.57 3.93 5.49
N LEU A 80 -4.68 4.91 5.55
CA LEU A 80 -4.91 6.18 6.24
C LEU A 80 -5.25 7.23 5.22
N SER A 81 -6.19 8.12 5.52
CA SER A 81 -6.64 9.17 4.61
C SER A 81 -6.92 10.46 5.35
N ARG A 82 -6.45 11.59 4.79
CA ARG A 82 -6.84 12.93 5.22
C ARG A 82 -8.34 13.18 5.02
N TRP A 83 -8.94 12.49 4.06
CA TRP A 83 -10.36 12.62 3.75
C TRP A 83 -11.20 11.51 4.36
N PRO A 84 -12.49 11.76 4.61
CA PRO A 84 -13.39 10.76 5.14
C PRO A 84 -13.42 9.49 4.29
N ILE A 85 -13.37 8.33 4.96
CA ILE A 85 -13.56 7.02 4.36
C ILE A 85 -15.05 6.71 4.42
N LEU A 86 -15.70 6.64 3.24
CA LEU A 86 -17.13 6.35 3.12
C LEU A 86 -17.45 4.88 3.37
N GLU A 87 -16.59 4.01 2.84
CA GLU A 87 -16.70 2.57 2.96
C GLU A 87 -15.32 1.92 2.88
N SER A 88 -15.15 0.78 3.55
CA SER A 88 -13.99 -0.09 3.36
C SER A 88 -14.42 -1.54 3.25
N ARG A 89 -13.74 -2.31 2.40
CA ARG A 89 -14.02 -3.73 2.13
C ARG A 89 -12.72 -4.52 2.01
N ASP A 90 -12.70 -5.67 2.67
CA ASP A 90 -11.60 -6.62 2.57
C ASP A 90 -11.82 -7.59 1.42
N MET A 91 -10.73 -7.95 0.76
CA MET A 91 -10.68 -8.95 -0.30
C MET A 91 -9.65 -10.01 0.07
N ASP A 92 -10.09 -11.24 0.32
CA ASP A 92 -9.19 -12.38 0.47
C ASP A 92 -8.66 -12.78 -0.92
N ILE A 93 -7.36 -12.62 -1.13
CA ILE A 93 -6.66 -13.04 -2.34
C ILE A 93 -5.75 -14.25 -2.09
N SER A 94 -5.90 -14.91 -0.97
CA SER A 94 -5.09 -16.07 -0.59
C SER A 94 -5.15 -17.19 -1.62
N TRP A 95 -4.11 -17.99 -1.69
CA TRP A 95 -4.02 -19.15 -2.58
C TRP A 95 -3.60 -20.41 -1.84
N ALA A 96 -4.45 -21.45 -1.91
CA ALA A 96 -4.20 -22.77 -1.34
C ALA A 96 -3.70 -22.72 0.11
N HIS A 97 -2.67 -23.48 0.44
CA HIS A 97 -2.07 -23.56 1.78
C HIS A 97 -0.94 -22.53 2.01
N ARG A 98 -0.88 -21.49 1.15
CA ARG A 98 0.12 -20.42 1.29
C ARG A 98 -0.27 -19.44 2.41
N GLU A 99 0.63 -18.54 2.70
CA GLU A 99 0.38 -17.45 3.65
C GLU A 99 -0.84 -16.65 3.22
N LYS A 100 -1.71 -16.34 4.18
CA LYS A 100 -2.90 -15.51 3.94
C LYS A 100 -2.49 -14.14 3.44
N ARG A 101 -3.10 -13.71 2.33
CA ARG A 101 -2.87 -12.43 1.66
C ARG A 101 -4.18 -11.74 1.39
N GLY A 102 -4.17 -10.42 1.43
CA GLY A 102 -5.38 -9.62 1.27
C GLY A 102 -5.15 -8.32 0.53
N CYS A 103 -6.24 -7.78 0.07
CA CYS A 103 -6.35 -6.41 -0.42
C CYS A 103 -7.46 -5.72 0.38
N ILE A 104 -7.22 -4.51 0.85
CA ILE A 104 -8.27 -3.64 1.37
C ILE A 104 -8.60 -2.57 0.35
N ARG A 105 -9.88 -2.35 0.08
CA ARG A 105 -10.40 -1.19 -0.64
C ARG A 105 -10.92 -0.17 0.35
N ALA A 106 -10.65 1.10 0.13
CA ALA A 106 -11.29 2.22 0.82
C ALA A 106 -11.84 3.21 -0.22
N ASP A 107 -13.07 3.64 -0.02
CA ASP A 107 -13.74 4.64 -0.83
C ASP A 107 -13.65 6.00 -0.13
N LEU A 108 -12.91 6.92 -0.70
CA LEU A 108 -12.56 8.19 -0.09
C LEU A 108 -13.38 9.35 -0.70
N LYS A 109 -13.91 10.22 0.16
CA LYS A 109 -14.58 11.46 -0.26
C LYS A 109 -13.56 12.57 -0.42
N THR A 110 -12.92 12.65 -1.59
CA THR A 110 -11.97 13.72 -1.88
C THR A 110 -12.66 15.01 -2.33
N PRO A 111 -11.96 16.16 -2.34
CA PRO A 111 -12.52 17.43 -2.89
C PRO A 111 -12.90 17.36 -4.37
N ARG A 112 -12.35 16.37 -5.13
CA ARG A 112 -12.65 16.20 -6.57
C ARG A 112 -13.65 15.08 -6.87
N GLY A 113 -14.14 14.40 -5.87
CA GLY A 113 -15.06 13.27 -6.00
C GLY A 113 -14.63 12.03 -5.24
N ILE A 114 -15.25 10.91 -5.56
CA ILE A 114 -14.93 9.64 -4.91
C ILE A 114 -13.68 9.04 -5.55
N LEU A 115 -12.73 8.63 -4.72
CA LEU A 115 -11.53 7.90 -5.10
C LEU A 115 -11.55 6.52 -4.45
N HIS A 116 -11.31 5.47 -5.24
CA HIS A 116 -11.22 4.11 -4.75
C HIS A 116 -9.76 3.71 -4.62
N VAL A 117 -9.30 3.51 -3.39
CA VAL A 117 -7.92 3.11 -3.10
C VAL A 117 -7.89 1.65 -2.71
N TYR A 118 -7.08 0.87 -3.43
CA TYR A 118 -6.83 -0.54 -3.16
C TYR A 118 -5.40 -0.70 -2.65
N ASN A 119 -5.25 -1.23 -1.44
CA ASN A 119 -3.95 -1.54 -0.85
C ASN A 119 -3.76 -3.05 -0.79
N ILE A 120 -2.82 -3.57 -1.55
CA ILE A 120 -2.58 -5.00 -1.74
C ILE A 120 -1.21 -5.43 -1.20
N HIS A 121 -1.14 -6.63 -0.62
CA HIS A 121 0.11 -7.31 -0.33
C HIS A 121 0.07 -8.72 -0.90
N MET A 122 0.83 -8.95 -1.96
CA MET A 122 0.85 -10.23 -2.68
C MET A 122 1.86 -11.21 -2.12
N GLY A 123 1.74 -12.47 -2.50
CA GLY A 123 2.67 -13.53 -2.15
C GLY A 123 3.98 -13.48 -2.93
N THR A 124 4.99 -14.16 -2.41
CA THR A 124 6.35 -14.16 -2.97
C THR A 124 6.54 -15.12 -4.15
N SER A 125 5.66 -16.13 -4.31
CA SER A 125 5.75 -17.10 -5.40
C SER A 125 5.10 -16.59 -6.69
N TYR A 126 5.69 -16.89 -7.84
CA TYR A 126 5.15 -16.54 -9.15
C TYR A 126 3.73 -17.09 -9.40
N PHE A 127 3.50 -18.38 -9.09
CA PHE A 127 2.19 -19.00 -9.30
C PHE A 127 1.12 -18.44 -8.36
N GLU A 128 1.52 -18.14 -7.13
CA GLU A 128 0.65 -17.50 -6.14
C GLU A 128 0.22 -16.11 -6.63
N ARG A 129 1.15 -15.25 -7.05
CA ARG A 129 0.83 -13.91 -7.59
C ARG A 129 -0.07 -13.99 -8.82
N ARG A 130 0.19 -14.94 -9.73
CA ARG A 130 -0.66 -15.15 -10.89
C ARG A 130 -2.11 -15.44 -10.52
N HIS A 131 -2.32 -16.29 -9.51
CA HIS A 131 -3.65 -16.59 -8.98
C HIS A 131 -4.27 -15.36 -8.32
N GLN A 132 -3.52 -14.68 -7.47
CA GLN A 132 -3.96 -13.50 -6.73
C GLN A 132 -4.38 -12.35 -7.66
N VAL A 133 -3.61 -12.06 -8.71
CA VAL A 133 -3.98 -11.04 -9.70
C VAL A 133 -5.27 -11.42 -10.45
N ARG A 134 -5.41 -12.68 -10.84
CA ARG A 134 -6.65 -13.14 -11.49
C ARG A 134 -7.86 -12.96 -10.60
N ASN A 135 -7.77 -13.38 -9.33
CA ASN A 135 -8.83 -13.21 -8.35
C ASN A 135 -9.16 -11.74 -8.13
N PHE A 136 -8.15 -10.88 -8.01
CA PHE A 136 -8.34 -9.45 -7.89
C PHE A 136 -9.06 -8.88 -9.11
N LEU A 137 -8.56 -9.15 -10.33
CA LEU A 137 -9.13 -8.62 -11.58
C LEU A 137 -10.55 -9.14 -11.87
N SER A 138 -10.91 -10.35 -11.41
CA SER A 138 -12.25 -10.92 -11.56
C SER A 138 -13.19 -10.58 -10.41
N SER A 139 -12.74 -9.89 -9.37
CA SER A 139 -13.55 -9.61 -8.20
C SER A 139 -14.69 -8.66 -8.52
N LYS A 140 -15.87 -8.94 -7.94
CA LYS A 140 -17.04 -8.03 -8.03
C LYS A 140 -16.70 -6.63 -7.54
N GLN A 141 -15.91 -6.51 -6.48
CA GLN A 141 -15.51 -5.23 -5.88
C GLN A 141 -14.72 -4.32 -6.82
N LEU A 142 -14.10 -4.88 -7.86
CA LEU A 142 -13.43 -4.12 -8.90
C LEU A 142 -14.37 -3.69 -10.04
N HIS A 143 -15.46 -4.46 -10.26
CA HIS A 143 -16.36 -4.30 -11.41
C HIS A 143 -17.70 -3.63 -11.08
N GLU A 144 -18.16 -3.71 -9.82
CA GLU A 144 -19.40 -3.04 -9.41
C GLU A 144 -19.31 -1.56 -9.68
N GLY A 145 -20.32 -1.04 -10.40
CA GLY A 145 -20.41 0.28 -10.99
C GLY A 145 -20.13 1.42 -10.02
N ILE A 146 -18.86 1.67 -9.79
CA ILE A 146 -18.36 2.65 -8.86
C ILE A 146 -18.03 3.90 -9.65
N ALA A 147 -18.63 5.03 -9.28
CA ALA A 147 -18.27 6.32 -9.83
C ALA A 147 -16.95 6.79 -9.24
N GLY A 148 -15.97 7.06 -10.09
CA GLY A 148 -14.66 7.60 -9.70
C GLY A 148 -13.48 6.68 -10.11
N PRO A 149 -12.28 7.24 -10.19
CA PRO A 149 -11.09 6.49 -10.57
C PRO A 149 -10.61 5.57 -9.45
N ARG A 150 -9.81 4.59 -9.84
CA ARG A 150 -9.18 3.62 -8.94
C ARG A 150 -7.68 3.84 -8.90
N VAL A 151 -7.11 3.67 -7.70
CA VAL A 151 -5.66 3.58 -7.48
C VAL A 151 -5.37 2.29 -6.74
N LEU A 152 -4.48 1.48 -7.29
CA LEU A 152 -4.00 0.23 -6.68
C LEU A 152 -2.54 0.40 -6.30
N VAL A 153 -2.25 0.24 -5.02
CA VAL A 153 -0.91 0.42 -4.44
C VAL A 153 -0.55 -0.77 -3.55
N GLY A 154 0.71 -0.94 -3.26
CA GLY A 154 1.15 -1.92 -2.27
C GLY A 154 2.43 -2.65 -2.64
N ASP A 155 2.67 -3.72 -1.87
CA ASP A 155 3.76 -4.66 -2.08
C ASP A 155 3.29 -5.83 -2.95
N PHE A 156 3.76 -5.83 -4.19
CA PHE A 156 3.41 -6.86 -5.17
C PHE A 156 4.36 -8.05 -5.15
N ASN A 157 5.44 -7.97 -4.40
CA ASN A 157 6.48 -9.02 -4.33
C ASN A 157 6.97 -9.48 -5.73
N GLU A 158 6.86 -8.62 -6.74
CA GLU A 158 7.26 -8.94 -8.11
C GLU A 158 8.70 -8.48 -8.38
N TRP A 159 9.64 -9.37 -8.25
CA TRP A 159 11.08 -9.09 -8.38
C TRP A 159 11.52 -8.76 -9.80
N ILE A 160 10.87 -9.35 -10.77
CA ILE A 160 11.12 -9.16 -12.20
C ILE A 160 9.78 -8.78 -12.83
N ARG A 161 9.74 -7.74 -13.66
CA ARG A 161 8.55 -7.39 -14.43
C ARG A 161 8.07 -8.62 -15.20
N GLY A 162 6.94 -9.12 -14.81
CA GLY A 162 6.42 -10.38 -15.30
C GLY A 162 4.93 -10.33 -15.57
N LEU A 163 4.28 -11.42 -15.27
CA LEU A 163 2.87 -11.61 -15.55
C LEU A 163 1.96 -10.68 -14.76
N THR A 164 2.29 -10.39 -13.49
CA THR A 164 1.51 -9.50 -12.61
C THR A 164 1.43 -8.10 -13.22
N THR A 165 2.60 -7.51 -13.51
CA THR A 165 2.69 -6.20 -14.17
C THR A 165 1.92 -6.20 -15.50
N ARG A 166 2.09 -7.24 -16.33
CA ARG A 166 1.41 -7.33 -17.64
C ARG A 166 -0.11 -7.36 -17.49
N MET A 167 -0.63 -8.24 -16.64
CA MET A 167 -2.08 -8.38 -16.43
C MET A 167 -2.71 -7.11 -15.87
N LEU A 168 -2.04 -6.43 -14.93
CA LEU A 168 -2.55 -5.16 -14.38
C LEU A 168 -2.48 -4.03 -15.39
N SER A 169 -1.42 -3.97 -16.21
CA SER A 169 -1.26 -2.93 -17.24
C SER A 169 -2.24 -3.05 -18.42
N GLU A 170 -2.96 -4.16 -18.55
CA GLU A 170 -4.09 -4.30 -19.50
C GLU A 170 -5.30 -3.44 -19.07
N ARG A 171 -5.40 -3.09 -17.79
CA ARG A 171 -6.53 -2.33 -17.22
C ARG A 171 -6.14 -1.00 -16.60
N PHE A 172 -4.98 -0.94 -15.96
CA PHE A 172 -4.49 0.22 -15.23
C PHE A 172 -3.27 0.82 -15.91
N GLU A 173 -3.15 2.14 -15.83
CA GLU A 173 -1.87 2.78 -16.07
C GLU A 173 -0.93 2.48 -14.90
N SER A 174 0.35 2.27 -15.16
CA SER A 174 1.35 2.03 -14.13
C SER A 174 2.22 3.25 -13.94
N LEU A 175 2.61 3.54 -12.70
CA LEU A 175 3.68 4.48 -12.43
C LEU A 175 4.93 4.04 -13.20
N ASN A 176 5.29 4.80 -14.25
CA ASN A 176 6.54 4.55 -14.97
C ASN A 176 7.71 5.06 -14.15
N MET A 177 8.20 4.18 -13.26
CA MET A 177 9.34 4.47 -12.40
C MET A 177 10.61 4.88 -13.17
N GLN A 178 10.74 4.49 -14.44
CA GLN A 178 11.92 4.87 -15.23
C GLN A 178 11.90 6.35 -15.61
N LEU A 179 10.72 6.89 -15.85
CA LEU A 179 10.55 8.31 -16.19
C LEU A 179 10.63 9.21 -14.96
N HIS A 180 10.09 8.76 -13.83
CA HIS A 180 9.94 9.59 -12.64
C HIS A 180 11.00 9.37 -11.57
N ILE A 181 11.61 8.17 -11.50
CA ILE A 181 12.54 7.82 -10.42
C ILE A 181 13.82 7.18 -10.98
N ARG A 182 14.96 7.86 -10.80
CA ARG A 182 16.27 7.37 -11.25
C ARG A 182 16.71 6.08 -10.55
N ARG A 183 16.38 5.93 -9.24
CA ARG A 183 16.70 4.76 -8.42
C ARG A 183 15.43 4.18 -7.83
N ARG A 184 14.82 3.22 -8.49
CA ARG A 184 13.47 2.69 -8.24
C ARG A 184 13.37 1.47 -7.32
N ARG A 185 14.49 0.96 -6.81
CA ARG A 185 14.50 -0.25 -5.99
C ARG A 185 14.08 0.09 -4.57
N THR A 186 13.09 -0.63 -4.02
CA THR A 186 12.45 -0.36 -2.73
C THR A 186 12.95 -1.28 -1.63
N TYR A 187 13.48 -2.48 -1.98
CA TYR A 187 13.88 -3.54 -1.05
C TYR A 187 15.27 -4.11 -1.36
N PRO A 188 16.08 -4.53 -0.36
CA PRO A 188 15.94 -4.13 1.05
C PRO A 188 16.29 -2.65 1.25
N GLY A 189 15.63 -1.99 2.21
CA GLY A 189 15.70 -0.53 2.40
C GLY A 189 17.11 0.03 2.60
N PHE A 190 18.00 -0.70 3.28
CA PHE A 190 19.39 -0.29 3.50
C PHE A 190 20.26 -0.39 2.25
N LEU A 191 20.02 -1.40 1.40
CA LEU A 191 20.71 -1.61 0.11
C LEU A 191 19.69 -2.04 -0.95
N PRO A 192 18.91 -1.12 -1.53
CA PRO A 192 17.80 -1.48 -2.41
C PRO A 192 18.26 -2.15 -3.69
N LEU A 193 17.88 -3.42 -3.86
CA LEU A 193 18.21 -4.28 -4.99
C LEU A 193 16.99 -4.63 -5.84
N LEU A 194 15.80 -4.72 -5.21
CA LEU A 194 14.56 -5.17 -5.82
C LEU A 194 13.51 -4.06 -5.82
N HIS A 195 12.62 -4.09 -6.79
CA HIS A 195 11.46 -3.20 -6.91
C HIS A 195 10.19 -4.00 -6.67
N LEU A 196 9.68 -3.98 -5.44
CA LEU A 196 8.55 -4.80 -4.99
C LEU A 196 7.26 -3.99 -4.86
N ASP A 197 7.39 -2.68 -4.56
CA ASP A 197 6.28 -1.79 -4.32
C ASP A 197 5.89 -1.08 -5.62
N HIS A 198 4.60 -1.12 -5.97
CA HIS A 198 4.08 -0.58 -7.23
C HIS A 198 2.87 0.30 -6.99
N ILE A 199 2.60 1.18 -7.96
CA ILE A 199 1.41 2.03 -8.03
C ILE A 199 0.81 1.90 -9.42
N TYR A 200 -0.48 1.57 -9.49
CA TYR A 200 -1.31 1.51 -10.67
C TYR A 200 -2.51 2.43 -10.49
N PHE A 201 -3.00 3.03 -11.55
CA PHE A 201 -4.10 4.00 -11.47
C PHE A 201 -4.94 4.03 -12.75
N GLU A 202 -6.12 4.61 -12.68
CA GLU A 202 -7.01 4.82 -13.82
C GLU A 202 -7.09 6.31 -14.18
N LYS A 203 -7.35 6.61 -15.44
CA LYS A 203 -7.78 7.96 -15.85
C LYS A 203 -9.05 8.36 -15.10
N PRO A 204 -9.24 9.65 -14.80
CA PRO A 204 -8.48 10.81 -15.25
C PRO A 204 -7.28 11.19 -14.36
N LEU A 205 -6.79 10.26 -13.55
CA LEU A 205 -5.57 10.50 -12.75
C LEU A 205 -4.32 10.45 -13.63
N TYR A 206 -3.34 11.29 -13.32
CA TYR A 206 -2.02 11.24 -13.93
C TYR A 206 -0.93 11.55 -12.91
N ILE A 207 0.29 11.07 -13.15
CA ILE A 207 1.44 11.27 -12.26
C ILE A 207 2.10 12.61 -12.56
N GLU A 208 2.16 13.49 -11.58
CA GLU A 208 2.94 14.74 -11.62
C GLU A 208 4.38 14.51 -11.15
N ARG A 209 4.53 13.74 -10.07
CA ARG A 209 5.82 13.45 -9.46
C ARG A 209 5.77 12.09 -8.77
N ALA A 210 6.90 11.38 -8.79
CA ALA A 210 7.09 10.22 -7.95
C ALA A 210 8.47 10.24 -7.30
N GLU A 211 8.54 9.75 -6.07
CA GLU A 211 9.76 9.76 -5.28
C GLU A 211 9.88 8.51 -4.41
N LEU A 212 11.08 7.98 -4.31
CA LEU A 212 11.42 6.93 -3.35
C LEU A 212 12.16 7.56 -2.17
N ILE A 213 11.57 7.48 -0.99
CA ILE A 213 12.06 8.14 0.22
C ILE A 213 13.26 7.39 0.78
N ARG A 214 14.44 8.03 0.70
CA ARG A 214 15.74 7.41 1.03
C ARG A 214 16.45 8.10 2.20
N THR A 215 15.70 8.76 3.08
CA THR A 215 16.28 9.37 4.29
C THR A 215 16.97 8.31 5.14
N ARG A 216 17.92 8.73 5.99
CA ARG A 216 18.58 7.83 6.93
C ARG A 216 17.57 7.09 7.81
N LEU A 217 16.53 7.81 8.25
CA LEU A 217 15.47 7.23 9.09
C LEU A 217 14.66 6.20 8.33
N ALA A 218 14.22 6.50 7.10
CA ALA A 218 13.44 5.56 6.27
C ALA A 218 14.20 4.25 6.02
N ARG A 219 15.53 4.31 5.80
CA ARG A 219 16.38 3.12 5.61
C ARG A 219 16.51 2.23 6.84
N ILE A 220 16.29 2.79 8.03
CA ILE A 220 16.40 2.04 9.30
C ILE A 220 15.02 1.58 9.77
N ALA A 221 13.95 2.33 9.46
CA ALA A 221 12.62 2.13 10.02
C ALA A 221 11.91 0.86 9.54
N SER A 222 12.19 0.41 8.32
CA SER A 222 11.68 -0.85 7.74
C SER A 222 12.72 -1.46 6.79
N ASP A 223 12.48 -2.68 6.34
CA ASP A 223 13.23 -3.33 5.25
C ASP A 223 12.75 -2.91 3.86
N HIS A 224 11.64 -2.17 3.75
CA HIS A 224 11.21 -1.47 2.55
C HIS A 224 11.44 0.04 2.65
N LEU A 225 11.39 0.74 1.52
CA LEU A 225 11.40 2.20 1.44
C LEU A 225 10.02 2.71 1.02
N PRO A 226 9.52 3.82 1.60
CA PRO A 226 8.27 4.44 1.16
C PRO A 226 8.35 4.88 -0.30
N LEU A 227 7.34 4.54 -1.09
CA LEU A 227 7.14 5.02 -2.44
C LEU A 227 6.01 6.05 -2.45
N LEU A 228 6.34 7.27 -2.87
CA LEU A 228 5.44 8.41 -2.95
C LEU A 228 5.10 8.70 -4.41
N ALA A 229 3.84 9.01 -4.69
CA ALA A 229 3.39 9.58 -5.95
C ALA A 229 2.46 10.76 -5.71
N ALA A 230 2.72 11.89 -6.38
CA ALA A 230 1.83 13.01 -6.49
C ALA A 230 1.01 12.89 -7.77
N PHE A 231 -0.29 13.02 -7.64
CA PHE A 231 -1.26 12.89 -8.72
C PHE A 231 -1.95 14.21 -9.03
N GLY A 232 -2.03 14.53 -10.32
CA GLY A 232 -3.04 15.41 -10.85
C GLY A 232 -4.33 14.61 -11.14
N TRP A 233 -5.45 15.33 -11.24
CA TRP A 233 -6.76 14.77 -11.55
C TRP A 233 -7.46 15.74 -12.51
N GLU A 234 -7.62 15.34 -13.77
CA GLU A 234 -8.31 16.10 -14.83
C GLU A 234 -9.81 16.20 -14.58
#